data_205e35926768e7f1a822bcbd6dceb1b1
#
_entry.id   205e35926768e7f1a822bcbd6dceb1b1
#
_cell.length_a   1.000
_cell.length_b   1.000
_cell.length_c   1.000
_cell.angle_alpha   90.00
_cell.angle_beta   90.00
_cell.angle_gamma   90.00
#
_symmetry.space_group_name_H-M   'P 1'
#
loop_
_entity.id
_entity.type
_entity.pdbx_description
1 polymer ?
#
loop_
_entity_poly.entity_id
_entity_poly.type
_entity_poly.pdbx_seq_one_letter_code
_entity_poly.pdbx_strand_id
1 'polypeptide(L)'
;MLALANGHRFRIISILAAEPLHVSELARRLKMSRALLYMHLQRLEAEGFITGRLELTDDGKAFKYFDVVPFELNLDVSTIVAAVKRSQESEN
;
A
#
# COMPACT_ATOMS: atom_id res chain seq x y z
N MET A 1 -0.71 6.59 12.08
CA MET A 1 -1.97 6.77 11.31
C MET A 1 -1.86 7.71 10.12
N LEU A 2 -0.82 8.55 10.07
CA LEU A 2 -0.63 9.49 8.95
C LEU A 2 -0.50 8.79 7.60
N ALA A 3 0.15 7.63 7.54
CA ALA A 3 0.30 6.88 6.29
C ALA A 3 -1.04 6.44 5.70
N LEU A 4 -2.05 6.19 6.51
CA LEU A 4 -3.37 5.79 6.03
C LEU A 4 -4.26 6.98 5.63
N ALA A 5 -3.87 8.22 5.93
CA ALA A 5 -4.66 9.41 5.55
C ALA A 5 -4.50 9.76 4.07
N ASN A 6 -4.45 8.76 3.19
CA ASN A 6 -4.25 8.92 1.75
C ASN A 6 -5.05 7.83 1.02
N GLY A 7 -5.89 8.24 0.07
CA GLY A 7 -6.75 7.30 -0.66
C GLY A 7 -5.98 6.22 -1.42
N HIS A 8 -4.81 6.56 -1.98
CA HIS A 8 -3.97 5.57 -2.67
C HIS A 8 -3.49 4.50 -1.70
N ARG A 9 -3.16 4.88 -0.46
CA ARG A 9 -2.68 3.93 0.55
C ARG A 9 -3.78 3.03 1.06
N PHE A 10 -5.03 3.53 1.17
CA PHE A 10 -6.18 2.68 1.45
C PHE A 10 -6.37 1.63 0.36
N ARG A 11 -6.22 2.02 -0.90
CA ARG A 11 -6.33 1.08 -2.02
C ARG A 11 -5.22 0.03 -1.99
N ILE A 12 -4.00 0.43 -1.68
CA ILE A 12 -2.87 -0.50 -1.54
C ILE A 12 -3.18 -1.54 -0.47
N ILE A 13 -3.60 -1.11 0.72
CA ILE A 13 -3.95 -2.00 1.82
C ILE A 13 -5.08 -2.94 1.42
N SER A 14 -6.12 -2.42 0.76
CA SER A 14 -7.27 -3.22 0.32
C SER A 14 -6.85 -4.34 -0.64
N ILE A 15 -5.99 -4.03 -1.60
CA ILE A 15 -5.51 -5.01 -2.57
C ILE A 15 -4.63 -6.06 -1.89
N LEU A 16 -3.70 -5.63 -1.03
CA LEU A 16 -2.79 -6.54 -0.33
C LEU A 16 -3.51 -7.40 0.72
N ALA A 17 -4.62 -6.91 1.27
CA ALA A 17 -5.43 -7.69 2.20
C ALA A 17 -6.08 -8.90 1.52
N ALA A 18 -6.35 -8.81 0.22
CA ALA A 18 -6.91 -9.92 -0.55
C ALA A 18 -5.84 -10.98 -0.86
N GLU A 19 -4.64 -10.55 -1.22
CA GLU A 19 -3.50 -11.43 -1.48
C GLU A 19 -2.19 -10.66 -1.44
N PRO A 20 -1.08 -11.27 -0.98
CA PRO A 20 0.23 -10.65 -1.08
C PRO A 20 0.64 -10.50 -2.56
N LEU A 21 1.23 -9.37 -2.90
CA LEU A 21 1.66 -9.09 -4.26
C LEU A 21 3.07 -8.51 -4.26
N HIS A 22 3.81 -8.74 -5.35
CA HIS A 22 5.07 -8.05 -5.57
C HIS A 22 4.83 -6.70 -6.25
N VAL A 23 5.85 -5.85 -6.21
CA VAL A 23 5.75 -4.45 -6.63
C VAL A 23 5.25 -4.29 -8.07
N SER A 24 5.76 -5.09 -9.00
CA SER A 24 5.38 -4.98 -10.42
C SER A 24 3.89 -5.20 -10.65
N GLU A 25 3.33 -6.23 -10.01
CA GLU A 25 1.91 -6.54 -10.13
C GLU A 25 1.04 -5.50 -9.44
N LEU A 26 1.48 -5.04 -8.27
CA LEU A 26 0.76 -4.02 -7.52
C LEU A 26 0.71 -2.69 -8.31
N ALA A 27 1.84 -2.29 -8.91
CA ALA A 27 1.91 -1.09 -9.73
C ALA A 27 0.97 -1.19 -10.93
N ARG A 28 0.93 -2.36 -11.57
CA ARG A 28 0.04 -2.62 -12.71
C ARG A 28 -1.43 -2.45 -12.33
N ARG A 29 -1.84 -3.05 -11.21
CA ARG A 29 -3.23 -2.99 -10.76
C ARG A 29 -3.66 -1.57 -10.36
N LEU A 30 -2.74 -0.82 -9.77
CA LEU A 30 -2.99 0.56 -9.35
C LEU A 30 -2.82 1.57 -10.47
N LYS A 31 -2.29 1.16 -11.62
CA LYS A 31 -1.94 2.05 -12.73
C LYS A 31 -1.05 3.19 -12.27
N MET A 32 -0.02 2.84 -11.53
CA MET A 32 0.88 3.77 -10.85
C MET A 32 2.32 3.44 -11.22
N SER A 33 3.17 4.46 -11.30
CA SER A 33 4.61 4.21 -11.52
C SER A 33 5.21 3.50 -10.32
N ARG A 34 6.27 2.72 -10.55
CA ARG A 34 6.98 2.04 -9.46
C ARG A 34 7.57 3.03 -8.46
N ALA A 35 8.08 4.15 -8.96
CA ALA A 35 8.68 5.18 -8.10
C ALA A 35 7.64 5.76 -7.12
N LEU A 36 6.46 6.11 -7.62
CA LEU A 36 5.39 6.61 -6.77
C LEU A 36 4.90 5.54 -5.80
N LEU A 37 4.73 4.31 -6.29
CA LEU A 37 4.31 3.19 -5.46
C LEU A 37 5.30 2.94 -4.31
N TYR A 38 6.61 2.95 -4.60
CA TYR A 38 7.63 2.77 -3.57
C TYR A 38 7.54 3.83 -2.46
N MET A 39 7.23 5.07 -2.81
CA MET A 39 7.01 6.11 -1.80
C MET A 39 5.90 5.73 -0.81
N HIS A 40 4.77 5.25 -1.34
CA HIS A 40 3.66 4.81 -0.50
C HIS A 40 4.00 3.57 0.31
N LEU A 41 4.66 2.59 -0.31
CA LEU A 41 5.04 1.34 0.37
C LEU A 41 6.03 1.60 1.50
N GLN A 42 7.03 2.43 1.27
CA GLN A 42 8.00 2.78 2.32
C GLN A 42 7.33 3.43 3.52
N ARG A 43 6.37 4.32 3.26
CA ARG A 43 5.65 4.99 4.33
C ARG A 43 4.78 4.03 5.13
N LEU A 44 4.06 3.14 4.43
CA LEU A 44 3.23 2.14 5.07
C LEU A 44 4.06 1.14 5.88
N GLU A 45 5.21 0.74 5.34
CA GLU A 45 6.12 -0.18 6.03
C GLU A 45 6.73 0.48 7.27
N ALA A 46 7.15 1.74 7.15
CA ALA A 46 7.73 2.49 8.26
C ALA A 46 6.76 2.65 9.43
N GLU A 47 5.48 2.78 9.14
CA GLU A 47 4.45 2.91 10.18
C GLU A 47 3.84 1.56 10.60
N GLY A 48 4.36 0.45 10.07
CA GLY A 48 3.99 -0.90 10.51
C GLY A 48 2.70 -1.47 9.92
N PHE A 49 2.15 -0.88 8.87
CA PHE A 49 0.93 -1.39 8.24
C PHE A 49 1.17 -2.54 7.28
N ILE A 50 2.35 -2.60 6.71
CA ILE A 50 2.76 -3.69 5.81
C ILE A 50 4.16 -4.14 6.16
N THR A 51 4.51 -5.34 5.71
CA THR A 51 5.86 -5.88 5.83
C THR A 51 6.27 -6.47 4.49
N GLY A 52 7.55 -6.28 4.12
CA GLY A 52 8.11 -6.84 2.90
C GLY A 52 8.87 -8.12 3.18
N ARG A 53 8.77 -9.08 2.26
CA ARG A 53 9.55 -10.31 2.31
C ARG A 53 10.07 -10.65 0.92
N LEU A 54 11.26 -11.23 0.86
CA LEU A 54 11.84 -11.70 -0.40
C LEU A 54 11.49 -13.17 -0.61
N GLU A 55 11.06 -13.48 -1.82
CA GLU A 55 10.87 -14.86 -2.26
C GLU A 55 11.78 -15.15 -3.43
N LEU A 56 12.45 -16.29 -3.39
CA LEU A 56 13.31 -16.75 -4.49
C LEU A 56 12.52 -17.70 -5.37
N THR A 57 12.64 -17.53 -6.68
CA THR A 57 12.07 -18.45 -7.65
C THR A 57 13.10 -19.52 -8.02
N ASP A 58 12.63 -20.59 -8.66
CA ASP A 58 13.50 -21.72 -9.05
C ASP A 58 14.60 -21.31 -10.04
N ASP A 59 14.37 -20.24 -10.79
CA ASP A 59 15.34 -19.72 -11.75
C ASP A 59 16.32 -18.71 -11.15
N GLY A 60 16.33 -18.57 -9.82
CA GLY A 60 17.26 -17.70 -9.10
C GLY A 60 16.87 -16.24 -9.03
N LYS A 61 15.68 -15.88 -9.46
CA LYS A 61 15.18 -14.51 -9.32
C LYS A 61 14.60 -14.28 -7.94
N ALA A 62 14.71 -13.03 -7.46
CA ALA A 62 14.15 -12.62 -6.18
C ALA A 62 13.05 -11.58 -6.43
N PHE A 63 11.90 -11.80 -5.80
CA PHE A 63 10.78 -10.84 -5.84
C PHE A 63 10.43 -10.41 -4.43
N LYS A 64 10.19 -9.14 -4.25
CA LYS A 64 9.75 -8.61 -2.95
C LYS A 64 8.23 -8.55 -2.93
N TYR A 65 7.64 -9.33 -2.04
CA TYR A 65 6.21 -9.35 -1.78
C TYR A 65 5.90 -8.53 -0.55
N PHE A 66 4.71 -7.95 -0.52
CA PHE A 66 4.23 -7.19 0.63
C PHE A 66 2.98 -7.84 1.20
N ASP A 67 2.95 -7.94 2.52
CA ASP A 67 1.83 -8.49 3.28
C ASP A 67 1.28 -7.41 4.20
N VAL A 68 -0.03 -7.41 4.40
CA VAL A 68 -0.66 -6.52 5.38
C VAL A 68 -0.42 -7.07 6.78
N VAL A 69 0.06 -6.20 7.68
CA VAL A 69 0.15 -6.53 9.09
C VAL A 69 -1.25 -6.34 9.70
N PRO A 70 -1.80 -7.34 10.40
CA PRO A 70 -3.12 -7.18 11.02
C PRO A 70 -3.14 -5.99 11.98
N PHE A 71 -4.15 -5.15 11.84
CA PHE A 71 -4.36 -4.01 12.73
C PHE A 71 -5.85 -3.68 12.81
N GLU A 72 -6.21 -2.97 13.87
CA GLU A 72 -7.55 -2.45 14.04
C GLU A 72 -7.54 -0.94 13.79
N LEU A 73 -8.56 -0.47 13.11
CA LEU A 73 -8.70 0.94 12.80
C LEU A 73 -10.16 1.33 12.98
N ASN A 74 -10.39 2.33 13.82
CA ASN A 74 -11.72 2.91 13.96
C ASN A 74 -11.94 3.87 12.80
N LEU A 75 -12.70 3.41 11.80
CA LEU A 75 -13.06 4.22 10.65
C LEU A 75 -14.47 4.73 10.83
N ASP A 76 -14.62 6.02 11.09
CA ASP A 76 -15.90 6.69 11.00
C ASP A 76 -15.98 7.46 9.68
N VAL A 77 -17.15 8.04 9.40
CA VAL A 77 -17.38 8.77 8.15
C VAL A 77 -16.41 9.94 8.02
N SER A 78 -16.15 10.65 9.11
CA SER A 78 -15.24 11.80 9.11
C SER A 78 -13.83 11.40 8.69
N THR A 79 -13.33 10.28 9.23
CA THR A 79 -12.00 9.77 8.89
C THR A 79 -11.89 9.41 7.43
N ILE A 80 -12.91 8.74 6.88
CA ILE A 80 -12.95 8.35 5.47
C ILE A 80 -12.99 9.58 4.57
N VAL A 81 -13.84 10.53 4.88
CA VAL A 81 -13.96 11.78 4.10
C VAL A 81 -12.65 12.55 4.10
N ALA A 82 -11.98 12.67 5.25
CA ALA A 82 -10.71 13.35 5.34
C ALA A 82 -9.62 12.68 4.49
N ALA A 83 -9.56 11.35 4.47
CA ALA A 83 -8.60 10.60 3.68
C ALA A 83 -8.83 10.79 2.17
N VAL A 84 -10.07 10.74 1.71
CA VAL A 84 -10.43 10.95 0.31
C VAL A 84 -10.11 12.39 -0.10
N LYS A 85 -10.45 13.36 0.73
CA LYS A 85 -10.19 14.77 0.45
C LYS A 85 -8.70 15.07 0.30
N ARG A 86 -7.86 14.49 1.16
CA ARG A 86 -6.40 14.63 1.05
C ARG A 86 -5.87 14.02 -0.23
N SER A 87 -6.39 12.87 -0.62
CA SER A 87 -6.01 12.22 -1.87
C SER A 87 -6.33 13.11 -3.08
N GLN A 88 -7.49 13.74 -3.09
CA GLN A 88 -7.89 14.66 -4.16
C GLN A 88 -7.01 15.89 -4.20
N GLU A 89 -6.66 16.47 -3.06
CA GLU A 89 -5.76 17.62 -2.97
C GLU A 89 -4.36 17.27 -3.48
N SER A 90 -3.89 16.06 -3.25
CA SER A 90 -2.58 15.60 -3.72
C SER A 90 -2.52 15.42 -5.23
N GLU A 91 -3.64 15.20 -5.88
CA GLU A 91 -3.73 15.01 -7.34
C GLU A 91 -3.77 16.33 -8.11
N ASN A 92 -3.96 17.44 -7.42
CA ASN A 92 -3.96 18.76 -8.00
C ASN A 92 -2.59 19.42 -7.89
#